data_af429487ab502763783fdd3869fe160f
#
_entry.id   af429487ab502763783fdd3869fe160f
#
_cell.length_a   1.000
_cell.length_b   1.000
_cell.length_c   1.000
_cell.angle_alpha   90.00
_cell.angle_beta   90.00
_cell.angle_gamma   90.00
#
_symmetry.space_group_name_H-M   'P 1'
#
loop_
_entity.id
_entity.type
_entity.pdbx_description
1 polymer ?
#
loop_
_entity_poly.entity_id
_entity_poly.type
_entity_poly.pdbx_seq_one_letter_code
_entity_poly.pdbx_strand_id
1 'polypeptide(L)'
;MERILALDVGDKTVGLAISDELQIIVTTLNTIFRTSKLEDRDKLKEIIDQYGVKTLVVGLPKNMDGSLGPQAKKVKKYMDFMRKNIEGIEIVYVDERLTTVSATRVLIDTNVRRENRKKYVDSIAANYILRTYLDMQRGKNGE
;
A
#
# COMPACT_ATOMS: atom_id res chain seq x y z
N MET A 1 -6.45 -10.30 16.88
CA MET A 1 -5.43 -9.69 16.01
C MET A 1 -6.11 -8.74 15.04
N GLU A 2 -5.37 -7.78 14.56
CA GLU A 2 -5.92 -6.73 13.71
C GLU A 2 -5.64 -6.97 12.24
N ARG A 3 -6.54 -6.49 11.39
CA ARG A 3 -6.30 -6.45 9.97
C ARG A 3 -5.27 -5.36 9.65
N ILE A 4 -4.41 -5.62 8.69
CA ILE A 4 -3.40 -4.67 8.23
C ILE A 4 -3.78 -4.25 6.81
N LEU A 5 -3.73 -2.96 6.54
CA LEU A 5 -4.03 -2.40 5.22
C LEU A 5 -2.72 -1.94 4.57
N ALA A 6 -2.46 -2.39 3.36
CA ALA A 6 -1.30 -1.94 2.59
C ALA A 6 -1.72 -0.96 1.51
N LEU A 7 -0.89 0.04 1.27
CA LEU A 7 -1.11 1.07 0.27
C LEU A 7 0.09 1.15 -0.68
N ASP A 8 -0.23 1.24 -1.97
CA ASP A 8 0.73 1.63 -3.00
C ASP A 8 0.30 3.00 -3.53
N VAL A 9 1.01 4.04 -3.10
CA VAL A 9 0.63 5.44 -3.38
C VAL A 9 1.27 5.90 -4.68
N GLY A 10 0.45 6.09 -5.70
CA GLY A 10 0.87 6.65 -6.99
C GLY A 10 0.42 8.10 -7.13
N ASP A 11 0.74 8.71 -8.26
CA ASP A 11 0.35 10.11 -8.54
C ASP A 11 -1.15 10.26 -8.77
N LYS A 12 -1.79 9.23 -9.32
CA LYS A 12 -3.22 9.27 -9.69
C LYS A 12 -4.07 8.27 -8.95
N THR A 13 -3.46 7.25 -8.37
CA THR A 13 -4.18 6.15 -7.74
C THR A 13 -3.49 5.72 -6.45
N VAL A 14 -4.29 5.10 -5.56
CA VAL A 14 -3.77 4.41 -4.38
C VAL A 14 -4.27 2.97 -4.44
N GLY A 15 -3.36 2.04 -4.65
CA GLY A 15 -3.67 0.61 -4.62
C GLY A 15 -3.81 0.14 -3.18
N LEU A 16 -4.73 -0.80 -2.94
CA LEU A 16 -5.07 -1.25 -1.59
C LEU A 16 -5.12 -2.77 -1.52
N ALA A 17 -4.57 -3.30 -0.44
CA ALA A 17 -4.72 -4.71 -0.07
C ALA A 17 -4.89 -4.82 1.43
N ILE A 18 -5.65 -5.82 1.87
CA ILE A 18 -5.97 -5.98 3.28
C ILE A 18 -5.72 -7.43 3.72
N SER A 19 -5.25 -7.60 4.96
CA SER A 19 -5.12 -8.92 5.55
C SER A 19 -6.41 -9.32 6.28
N ASP A 20 -6.56 -10.62 6.52
CA ASP A 20 -7.54 -11.10 7.47
C ASP A 20 -7.05 -10.81 8.91
N GLU A 21 -7.88 -11.09 9.89
CA GLU A 21 -7.57 -10.85 11.29
C GLU A 21 -6.37 -11.68 11.77
N LEU A 22 -6.16 -12.86 11.20
CA LEU A 22 -5.03 -13.74 11.53
C LEU A 22 -3.75 -13.36 10.79
N GLN A 23 -3.83 -12.36 9.89
CA GLN A 23 -2.68 -11.88 9.10
C GLN A 23 -2.04 -12.96 8.24
N ILE A 24 -2.87 -13.84 7.68
CA ILE A 24 -2.44 -14.95 6.82
C ILE A 24 -2.84 -14.70 5.36
N ILE A 25 -4.11 -14.34 5.15
CA ILE A 25 -4.68 -14.17 3.81
C ILE A 25 -4.65 -12.69 3.44
N VAL A 26 -4.20 -12.40 2.22
CA VAL A 26 -4.16 -11.05 1.68
C VAL A 26 -5.17 -10.93 0.56
N THR A 27 -6.08 -9.98 0.67
CA THR A 27 -7.12 -9.69 -0.32
C THR A 27 -6.87 -8.34 -0.96
N THR A 28 -6.90 -8.29 -2.28
CA THR A 28 -6.77 -7.05 -3.04
C THR A 28 -8.10 -6.30 -3.00
N LEU A 29 -8.06 -5.01 -2.69
CA LEU A 29 -9.23 -4.14 -2.68
C LEU A 29 -9.27 -3.25 -3.93
N ASN A 30 -10.40 -2.59 -4.14
CA ASN A 30 -10.53 -1.65 -5.23
C ASN A 30 -9.59 -0.46 -5.05
N THR A 31 -8.94 -0.06 -6.14
CA THR A 31 -8.03 1.09 -6.16
C THR A 31 -8.80 2.38 -5.89
N ILE A 32 -8.23 3.26 -5.07
CA ILE A 32 -8.75 4.62 -4.92
C ILE A 32 -8.20 5.48 -6.06
N PHE A 33 -9.08 6.13 -6.80
CA PHE A 33 -8.69 7.12 -7.80
C PHE A 33 -8.61 8.47 -7.10
N ARG A 34 -7.41 9.07 -7.11
CA ARG A 34 -7.14 10.29 -6.38
C ARG A 34 -7.86 11.49 -7.00
N THR A 35 -8.47 12.28 -6.15
CA THR A 35 -9.14 13.52 -6.53
C THR A 35 -8.54 14.69 -5.75
N SER A 36 -8.87 14.82 -4.46
CA SER A 36 -8.23 15.76 -3.57
C SER A 36 -7.76 15.04 -2.32
N LYS A 37 -6.84 15.62 -1.57
CA LYS A 37 -6.35 15.02 -0.32
C LYS A 37 -7.48 14.79 0.68
N LEU A 38 -8.45 15.71 0.74
CA LEU A 38 -9.58 15.59 1.66
C LEU A 38 -10.53 14.46 1.24
N GLU A 39 -10.84 14.36 -0.04
CA GLU A 39 -11.69 13.27 -0.54
C GLU A 39 -10.99 11.92 -0.43
N ASP A 40 -9.70 11.88 -0.73
CA ASP A 40 -8.89 10.66 -0.58
C ASP A 40 -8.87 10.21 0.87
N ARG A 41 -8.69 11.16 1.80
CA ARG A 41 -8.76 10.88 3.23
C ARG A 41 -10.10 10.26 3.62
N ASP A 42 -11.20 10.82 3.14
CA ASP A 42 -12.54 10.32 3.47
C ASP A 42 -12.73 8.89 2.97
N LYS A 43 -12.28 8.60 1.75
CA LYS A 43 -12.35 7.24 1.19
C LYS A 43 -11.49 6.26 2.00
N LEU A 44 -10.28 6.66 2.35
CA LEU A 44 -9.37 5.83 3.13
C LEU A 44 -9.92 5.59 4.53
N LYS A 45 -10.43 6.63 5.18
CA LYS A 45 -11.03 6.53 6.51
C LYS A 45 -12.23 5.58 6.53
N GLU A 46 -13.05 5.60 5.50
CA GLU A 46 -14.18 4.69 5.37
C GLU A 46 -13.72 3.23 5.38
N ILE A 47 -12.66 2.91 4.64
CA ILE A 47 -12.10 1.57 4.60
C ILE A 47 -11.49 1.19 5.96
N ILE A 48 -10.75 2.10 6.57
CA ILE A 48 -10.15 1.90 7.89
C ILE A 48 -11.23 1.59 8.93
N ASP A 49 -12.30 2.37 8.94
CA ASP A 49 -13.40 2.19 9.90
C ASP A 49 -14.17 0.89 9.62
N GLN A 50 -14.40 0.57 8.34
CA GLN A 50 -15.13 -0.64 7.95
C GLN A 50 -14.45 -1.91 8.45
N TYR A 51 -13.12 -1.96 8.35
CA TYR A 51 -12.35 -3.16 8.69
C TYR A 51 -11.65 -3.09 10.05
N GLY A 52 -11.76 -1.98 10.76
CA GLY A 52 -11.12 -1.81 12.05
C GLY A 52 -9.60 -1.78 11.97
N VAL A 53 -9.06 -1.18 10.92
CA VAL A 53 -7.61 -1.13 10.68
C VAL A 53 -6.95 -0.09 11.57
N LYS A 54 -5.78 -0.42 12.13
CA LYS A 54 -4.95 0.52 12.88
C LYS A 54 -3.57 0.70 12.28
N THR A 55 -3.08 -0.27 11.53
CA THR A 55 -1.75 -0.23 10.91
C THR A 55 -1.89 -0.14 9.39
N LEU A 56 -1.25 0.87 8.82
CA LEU A 56 -1.12 1.04 7.39
C LEU A 56 0.33 0.75 6.98
N VAL A 57 0.50 -0.16 6.03
CA VAL A 57 1.81 -0.51 5.48
C VAL A 57 1.91 0.13 4.11
N VAL A 58 2.91 0.97 3.92
CA VAL A 58 3.04 1.78 2.70
C VAL A 58 4.35 1.44 1.99
N GLY A 59 4.26 1.10 0.71
CA GLY A 59 5.45 0.87 -0.11
C GLY A 59 6.20 2.17 -0.34
N LEU A 60 7.52 2.15 -0.14
CA LEU A 60 8.36 3.33 -0.33
C LEU A 60 9.34 3.08 -1.49
N PRO A 61 9.15 3.75 -2.64
CA PRO A 61 10.00 3.54 -3.82
C PRO A 61 11.32 4.31 -3.71
N LYS A 62 12.31 3.72 -3.04
CA LYS A 62 13.63 4.33 -2.90
C LYS A 62 14.46 4.19 -4.17
N ASN A 63 15.46 5.06 -4.32
CA ASN A 63 16.48 4.92 -5.35
C ASN A 63 17.32 3.67 -5.09
N MET A 64 18.04 3.21 -6.11
CA MET A 64 18.88 2.00 -6.02
C MET A 64 19.92 2.08 -4.91
N ASP A 65 20.41 3.29 -4.61
CA ASP A 65 21.40 3.51 -3.54
C ASP A 65 20.77 3.67 -2.15
N GLY A 66 19.44 3.54 -2.04
CA GLY A 66 18.74 3.65 -0.77
C GLY A 66 18.30 5.07 -0.40
N SER A 67 18.67 6.07 -1.21
CA SER A 67 18.24 7.45 -0.95
C SER A 67 16.78 7.66 -1.33
N LEU A 68 16.18 8.70 -0.77
CA LEU A 68 14.80 9.07 -1.06
C LEU A 68 14.77 10.00 -2.28
N GLY A 69 14.32 9.47 -3.41
CA GLY A 69 14.09 10.28 -4.61
C GLY A 69 12.78 11.06 -4.53
N PRO A 70 12.45 11.78 -5.61
CA PRO A 70 11.23 12.59 -5.65
C PRO A 70 9.94 11.82 -5.38
N GLN A 71 9.83 10.60 -5.91
CA GLN A 71 8.63 9.79 -5.72
C GLN A 71 8.46 9.35 -4.27
N ALA A 72 9.55 8.92 -3.62
CA ALA A 72 9.50 8.53 -2.20
C ALA A 72 9.09 9.71 -1.32
N LYS A 73 9.59 10.89 -1.63
CA LYS A 73 9.24 12.11 -0.88
C LYS A 73 7.76 12.46 -1.06
N LYS A 74 7.21 12.29 -2.25
CA LYS A 74 5.78 12.49 -2.51
C LYS A 74 4.92 11.52 -1.70
N VAL A 75 5.31 10.26 -1.64
CA VAL A 75 4.61 9.25 -0.85
C VAL A 75 4.59 9.63 0.62
N LYS A 76 5.73 10.00 1.18
CA LYS A 76 5.81 10.40 2.58
C LYS A 76 4.97 11.63 2.89
N LYS A 77 5.00 12.62 2.01
CA LYS A 77 4.20 13.84 2.17
C LYS A 77 2.70 13.52 2.18
N TYR A 78 2.26 12.67 1.27
CA TYR A 78 0.87 12.23 1.18
C TYR A 78 0.45 11.50 2.46
N MET A 79 1.28 10.59 2.94
CA MET A 79 0.98 9.83 4.15
C MET A 79 1.08 10.66 5.43
N ASP A 80 1.93 11.67 5.47
CA ASP A 80 1.98 12.62 6.60
C ASP A 80 0.64 13.37 6.72
N PHE A 81 0.06 13.77 5.60
CA PHE A 81 -1.27 14.37 5.59
C PHE A 81 -2.31 13.40 6.14
N MET A 82 -2.28 12.14 5.70
CA MET A 82 -3.24 11.14 6.17
C MET A 82 -3.10 10.89 7.66
N ARG A 83 -1.87 10.77 8.17
CA ARG A 83 -1.62 10.55 9.59
C ARG A 83 -2.15 11.71 10.45
N LYS A 84 -2.00 12.94 9.97
CA LYS A 84 -2.49 14.12 10.71
C LYS A 84 -4.00 14.24 10.69
N ASN A 85 -4.66 13.66 9.71
CA ASN A 85 -6.10 13.84 9.48
C ASN A 85 -6.93 12.59 9.71
N ILE A 86 -6.31 11.47 10.09
CA ILE A 86 -7.00 10.22 10.47
C ILE A 86 -6.41 9.78 11.82
N GLU A 87 -7.26 9.74 12.83
CA GLU A 87 -6.83 9.36 14.17
C GLU A 87 -6.67 7.84 14.31
N GLY A 88 -5.77 7.44 15.20
CA GLY A 88 -5.62 6.05 15.63
C GLY A 88 -4.92 5.14 14.63
N ILE A 89 -4.19 5.69 13.68
CA ILE A 89 -3.44 4.88 12.72
C ILE A 89 -1.94 4.98 12.95
N GLU A 90 -1.25 3.88 12.65
CA GLU A 90 0.21 3.80 12.61
C GLU A 90 0.63 3.53 11.17
N ILE A 91 1.67 4.22 10.71
CA ILE A 91 2.19 4.04 9.36
C ILE A 91 3.56 3.36 9.42
N VAL A 92 3.71 2.26 8.67
CA VAL A 92 4.96 1.53 8.53
C VAL A 92 5.35 1.54 7.06
N TYR A 93 6.57 1.95 6.75
CA TYR A 93 7.06 1.96 5.37
C TYR A 93 7.82 0.67 5.09
N VAL A 94 7.57 0.11 3.91
CA VAL A 94 8.30 -1.04 3.38
C VAL A 94 9.08 -0.60 2.15
N ASP A 95 10.38 -0.84 2.16
CA ASP A 95 11.24 -0.52 1.03
C ASP A 95 10.87 -1.41 -0.17
N GLU A 96 10.37 -0.81 -1.24
CA GLU A 96 9.93 -1.55 -2.43
C GLU A 96 11.07 -2.31 -3.10
N ARG A 97 12.34 -1.94 -2.85
CA ARG A 97 13.49 -2.71 -3.36
C ARG A 97 13.55 -4.12 -2.78
N LEU A 98 12.90 -4.35 -1.63
CA LEU A 98 12.83 -5.66 -0.97
C LEU A 98 11.67 -6.52 -1.48
N THR A 99 10.87 -5.99 -2.39
CA THR A 99 9.69 -6.66 -2.94
C THR A 99 9.89 -6.99 -4.40
N THR A 100 8.97 -7.75 -4.98
CA THR A 100 8.94 -8.01 -6.42
C THR A 100 8.02 -7.05 -7.17
N VAL A 101 7.65 -5.93 -6.53
CA VAL A 101 6.67 -4.98 -7.06
C VAL A 101 7.07 -4.44 -8.43
N SER A 102 8.32 -3.99 -8.59
CA SER A 102 8.78 -3.42 -9.87
C SER A 102 8.76 -4.43 -11.01
N ALA A 103 9.28 -5.62 -10.78
CA ALA A 103 9.28 -6.69 -11.78
C ALA A 103 7.85 -7.13 -12.12
N THR A 104 7.00 -7.23 -11.10
CA THR A 104 5.61 -7.63 -11.25
C THR A 104 4.83 -6.61 -12.08
N ARG A 105 5.07 -5.32 -11.88
CA ARG A 105 4.42 -4.27 -12.66
C ARG A 105 4.71 -4.39 -14.16
N VAL A 106 5.95 -4.70 -14.52
CA VAL A 106 6.32 -4.90 -15.93
C VAL A 106 5.53 -6.05 -16.53
N LEU A 107 5.43 -7.19 -15.84
CA LEU A 107 4.68 -8.35 -16.31
C LEU A 107 3.18 -8.06 -16.41
N ILE A 108 2.61 -7.37 -15.43
CA ILE A 108 1.20 -7.02 -15.41
C ILE A 108 0.86 -6.06 -16.55
N ASP A 109 1.69 -5.05 -16.79
CA ASP A 109 1.50 -4.09 -17.87
C ASP A 109 1.48 -4.76 -19.24
N THR A 110 2.19 -5.87 -19.43
CA THR A 110 2.19 -6.59 -20.69
C THR A 110 1.02 -7.57 -20.84
N ASN A 111 0.44 -8.02 -19.73
CA ASN A 111 -0.56 -9.08 -19.72
C ASN A 111 -1.98 -8.60 -19.42
N VAL A 112 -2.14 -7.50 -18.70
CA VAL A 112 -3.47 -6.98 -18.33
C VAL A 112 -4.00 -6.09 -19.43
N ARG A 113 -5.28 -6.30 -19.78
CA ARG A 113 -5.94 -5.45 -20.78
C ARG A 113 -5.93 -4.00 -20.35
N ARG A 114 -5.80 -3.10 -21.33
CA ARG A 114 -5.65 -1.66 -21.09
C ARG A 114 -6.74 -1.07 -20.19
N GLU A 115 -7.98 -1.48 -20.41
CA GLU A 115 -9.12 -1.00 -19.62
C GLU A 115 -9.07 -1.38 -18.15
N ASN A 116 -8.33 -2.43 -17.81
CA ASN A 116 -8.25 -2.95 -16.45
C ASN A 116 -6.95 -2.58 -15.73
N ARG A 117 -5.95 -2.05 -16.43
CA ARG A 117 -4.63 -1.77 -15.84
C ARG A 117 -4.70 -0.89 -14.61
N LYS A 118 -5.40 0.24 -14.69
CA LYS A 118 -5.50 1.19 -13.59
C LYS A 118 -6.21 0.60 -12.38
N LYS A 119 -7.14 -0.34 -12.61
CA LYS A 119 -7.91 -0.95 -11.54
C LYS A 119 -7.11 -1.99 -10.76
N TYR A 120 -6.27 -2.77 -11.44
CA TYR A 120 -5.64 -3.94 -10.83
C TYR A 120 -4.15 -3.78 -10.54
N VAL A 121 -3.40 -3.03 -11.36
CA VAL A 121 -1.94 -2.96 -11.25
C VAL A 121 -1.50 -2.45 -9.88
N ASP A 122 -2.03 -1.31 -9.44
CA ASP A 122 -1.62 -0.70 -8.17
C ASP A 122 -2.07 -1.53 -6.98
N SER A 123 -3.25 -2.13 -7.05
CA SER A 123 -3.75 -2.98 -5.97
C SER A 123 -3.00 -4.31 -5.88
N ILE A 124 -2.51 -4.83 -7.00
CA ILE A 124 -1.66 -6.01 -7.01
C ILE A 124 -0.31 -5.67 -6.38
N ALA A 125 0.24 -4.49 -6.67
CA ALA A 125 1.45 -4.02 -6.00
C ALA A 125 1.26 -3.91 -4.49
N ALA A 126 0.13 -3.38 -4.03
CA ALA A 126 -0.20 -3.31 -2.61
C ALA A 126 -0.27 -4.72 -1.98
N ASN A 127 -0.78 -5.70 -2.71
CA ASN A 127 -0.81 -7.09 -2.28
C ASN A 127 0.61 -7.61 -1.99
N TYR A 128 1.56 -7.38 -2.91
CA TYR A 128 2.96 -7.79 -2.71
C TYR A 128 3.63 -7.05 -1.57
N ILE A 129 3.35 -5.76 -1.41
CA ILE A 129 3.86 -4.97 -0.29
C ILE A 129 3.39 -5.58 1.04
N LEU A 130 2.11 -5.91 1.13
CA LEU A 130 1.56 -6.49 2.36
C LEU A 130 2.16 -7.87 2.65
N ARG A 131 2.26 -8.73 1.65
CA ARG A 131 2.87 -10.05 1.82
C ARG A 131 4.31 -9.95 2.31
N THR A 132 5.08 -9.02 1.73
CA THR A 132 6.47 -8.79 2.15
C THR A 132 6.52 -8.38 3.62
N TYR A 133 5.66 -7.44 4.03
CA TYR A 133 5.59 -7.00 5.43
C TYR A 133 5.24 -8.16 6.35
N LEU A 134 4.24 -8.96 6.02
CA LEU A 134 3.83 -10.09 6.85
C LEU A 134 4.94 -11.13 6.97
N ASP A 135 5.65 -11.42 5.88
CA ASP A 135 6.78 -12.35 5.90
C ASP A 135 7.91 -11.83 6.80
N MET A 136 8.20 -10.54 6.74
CA MET A 136 9.21 -9.91 7.60
C MET A 136 8.82 -10.01 9.07
N GLN A 137 7.55 -9.84 9.40
CA GLN A 137 7.06 -9.95 10.78
C GLN A 137 7.18 -11.38 11.29
N ARG A 138 6.88 -12.37 10.48
CA ARG A 138 7.06 -13.79 10.84
C ARG A 138 8.52 -14.10 11.12
N GLY A 139 9.44 -13.60 10.30
CA GLY A 139 10.87 -13.76 10.52
C GLY A 139 11.33 -13.17 11.86
N LYS A 140 10.84 -12.00 12.21
CA LYS A 140 11.16 -11.36 13.49
C LYS A 140 10.62 -12.14 14.69
N ASN A 141 9.53 -12.87 14.50
CA ASN A 141 8.93 -13.67 15.57
C ASN A 141 9.50 -15.09 15.65
N GLY A 142 10.58 -15.37 14.92
CA GLY A 142 11.25 -16.66 14.92
C GLY A 142 10.52 -17.76 14.15
N GLU A 143 9.66 -17.39 13.25
CA GLU A 143 8.87 -18.35 12.46
C GLU A 143 9.44 -18.59 11.06
#